data_161b005c80e96f86dad48f2eb92144bc
#
_entry.id   161b005c80e96f86dad48f2eb92144bc
#
_cell.length_a   1.000
_cell.length_b   1.000
_cell.length_c   1.000
_cell.angle_alpha   90.00
_cell.angle_beta   90.00
_cell.angle_gamma   90.00
#
_symmetry.space_group_name_H-M   'P 1'
#
loop_
_entity.id
_entity.type
_entity.pdbx_description
1 polymer ?
#
loop_
_entity_poly.entity_id
_entity_poly.type
_entity_poly.pdbx_seq_one_letter_code
_entity_poly.pdbx_strand_id
1 'polypeptide(L)'
;MKYTVGVDIGTFETKAVLVNEVGEVEAQAHKAHKMLVPQPGWAEHRPNEDWWGDFCEVTNKILKMSGIKSEHIKGLACSAIGPCMLPVDKQGEPLMNGVLYGVDTRSHEEIEILNDIIGESK
;
A
#
# COMPACT_ATOMS: atom_id res chain seq x y z
N MET A 1 -18.40 4.83 22.34
CA MET A 1 -17.06 5.21 21.88
C MET A 1 -16.97 5.00 20.36
N LYS A 2 -16.45 5.96 19.64
CA LYS A 2 -16.24 5.90 18.20
C LYS A 2 -14.75 5.69 17.92
N TYR A 3 -14.45 4.96 16.86
CA TYR A 3 -13.08 4.62 16.49
C TYR A 3 -12.81 4.91 15.03
N THR A 4 -11.54 5.12 14.71
CA THR A 4 -11.04 5.23 13.35
C THR A 4 -9.88 4.27 13.14
N VAL A 5 -9.73 3.82 11.91
CA VAL A 5 -8.62 2.93 11.50
C VAL A 5 -7.71 3.68 10.54
N GLY A 6 -6.42 3.68 10.83
CA GLY A 6 -5.38 4.11 9.91
C GLY A 6 -4.59 2.90 9.40
N VAL A 7 -4.36 2.81 8.10
CA VAL A 7 -3.52 1.77 7.50
C VAL A 7 -2.44 2.41 6.65
N ASP A 8 -1.21 1.94 6.80
CA ASP A 8 -0.07 2.36 5.98
C ASP A 8 0.53 1.15 5.26
N ILE A 9 0.50 1.16 3.93
CA ILE A 9 1.04 0.11 3.07
C ILE A 9 2.41 0.56 2.58
N GLY A 10 3.46 0.14 3.29
CA GLY A 10 4.83 0.53 3.01
C GLY A 10 5.56 -0.43 2.07
N THR A 11 6.84 -0.17 1.86
CA THR A 11 7.69 -0.97 0.97
C THR A 11 7.92 -2.39 1.51
N PHE A 12 8.05 -2.56 2.82
CA PHE A 12 8.40 -3.84 3.44
C PHE A 12 7.39 -4.34 4.47
N GLU A 13 6.42 -3.52 4.83
CA GLU A 13 5.36 -3.92 5.75
C GLU A 13 4.11 -3.05 5.59
N THR A 14 2.98 -3.63 5.97
CA THR A 14 1.71 -2.93 6.16
C THR A 14 1.45 -2.80 7.65
N LYS A 15 1.06 -1.60 8.10
CA LYS A 15 0.76 -1.28 9.50
C LYS A 15 -0.67 -0.81 9.64
N ALA A 16 -1.30 -1.10 10.77
CA ALA A 16 -2.61 -0.56 11.10
C ALA A 16 -2.66 -0.10 12.55
N VAL A 17 -3.41 0.96 12.78
CA VAL A 17 -3.73 1.47 14.12
C VAL A 17 -5.24 1.65 14.25
N LEU A 18 -5.76 1.37 15.45
CA LEU A 18 -7.13 1.67 15.87
C LEU A 18 -7.06 2.76 16.92
N VAL A 19 -7.74 3.87 16.66
CA VAL A 19 -7.69 5.07 17.51
C VAL A 19 -9.09 5.44 17.94
N ASN A 20 -9.27 5.77 19.22
CA ASN A 20 -10.54 6.23 19.76
C ASN A 20 -10.77 7.73 19.53
N GLU A 21 -11.96 8.21 19.85
CA GLU A 21 -12.38 9.60 19.61
C GLU A 21 -11.63 10.65 20.45
N VAL A 22 -10.87 10.22 21.45
CA VAL A 22 -10.00 11.11 22.25
C VAL A 22 -8.52 11.05 21.81
N GLY A 23 -8.21 10.28 20.76
CA GLY A 23 -6.87 10.20 20.16
C GLY A 23 -5.96 9.14 20.76
N GLU A 24 -6.47 8.22 21.56
CA GLU A 24 -5.69 7.13 22.15
C GLU A 24 -5.65 5.93 21.21
N VAL A 25 -4.47 5.29 21.10
CA VAL A 25 -4.27 4.07 20.32
C VAL A 25 -4.74 2.86 21.13
N GLU A 26 -5.80 2.22 20.67
CA GLU A 26 -6.40 1.02 21.31
C GLU A 26 -5.75 -0.28 20.87
N ALA A 27 -5.31 -0.35 19.63
CA ALA A 27 -4.62 -1.51 19.06
C ALA A 27 -3.76 -1.11 17.87
N GLN A 28 -2.71 -1.86 17.65
CA GLN A 28 -1.87 -1.76 16.46
C GLN A 28 -1.40 -3.13 16.00
N ALA A 29 -1.24 -3.28 14.69
CA ALA A 29 -0.75 -4.51 14.09
C ALA A 29 0.11 -4.20 12.86
N HIS A 30 0.92 -5.14 12.49
CA HIS A 30 1.71 -5.06 11.26
C HIS A 30 1.81 -6.42 10.58
N LYS A 31 2.10 -6.39 9.29
CA LYS A 31 2.38 -7.54 8.45
C LYS A 31 3.57 -7.22 7.55
N ALA A 32 4.63 -8.01 7.68
CA ALA A 32 5.77 -7.91 6.78
C ALA A 32 5.45 -8.48 5.39
N HIS A 33 5.97 -7.86 4.37
CA HIS A 33 5.96 -8.38 3.00
C HIS A 33 7.30 -8.11 2.31
N LYS A 34 7.52 -8.72 1.16
CA LYS A 34 8.77 -8.62 0.41
C LYS A 34 8.57 -7.74 -0.82
N MET A 35 9.59 -6.92 -1.09
CA MET A 35 9.76 -6.34 -2.41
C MET A 35 10.34 -7.42 -3.34
N LEU A 36 9.66 -7.67 -4.46
CA LEU A 36 10.12 -8.60 -5.47
C LEU A 36 11.07 -7.87 -6.43
N VAL A 37 12.13 -8.57 -6.82
CA VAL A 37 13.10 -8.11 -7.83
C VAL A 37 13.19 -9.18 -8.91
N PRO A 38 12.20 -9.26 -9.83
CA PRO A 38 12.16 -10.31 -10.85
C PRO A 38 13.33 -10.25 -11.85
N GLN A 39 13.83 -9.04 -12.07
CA GLN A 39 14.99 -8.76 -12.91
C GLN A 39 15.80 -7.60 -12.30
N PRO A 40 17.10 -7.45 -12.64
CA PRO A 40 17.87 -6.30 -12.19
C PRO A 40 17.19 -4.97 -12.55
N GLY A 41 17.06 -4.08 -11.57
CA GLY A 41 16.41 -2.78 -11.74
C GLY A 41 14.88 -2.80 -11.65
N TRP A 42 14.25 -3.96 -11.53
CA TRP A 42 12.81 -4.09 -11.31
C TRP A 42 12.49 -4.18 -9.83
N ALA A 43 11.41 -3.54 -9.43
CA ALA A 43 10.90 -3.61 -8.05
C ALA A 43 9.38 -3.67 -8.06
N GLU A 44 8.82 -4.74 -7.48
CA GLU A 44 7.40 -5.06 -7.57
C GLU A 44 6.81 -5.50 -6.24
N HIS A 45 5.50 -5.28 -6.08
CA HIS A 45 4.67 -5.93 -5.08
C HIS A 45 3.56 -6.75 -5.76
N ARG A 46 3.05 -7.76 -5.04
CA ARG A 46 1.87 -8.53 -5.43
C ARG A 46 0.63 -7.81 -4.88
N PRO A 47 -0.21 -7.16 -5.73
CA PRO A 47 -1.25 -6.27 -5.23
C PRO A 47 -2.34 -6.99 -4.42
N ASN A 48 -2.74 -8.19 -4.83
CA ASN A 48 -3.77 -8.94 -4.12
C ASN A 48 -3.29 -9.47 -2.77
N GLU A 49 -2.01 -9.88 -2.65
CA GLU A 49 -1.44 -10.42 -1.43
C GLU A 49 -0.85 -9.32 -0.53
N ASP A 50 0.03 -8.49 -1.08
CA ASP A 50 0.86 -7.54 -0.30
C ASP A 50 0.14 -6.22 -0.02
N TRP A 51 -0.88 -5.85 -0.82
CA TRP A 51 -1.67 -4.64 -0.60
C TRP A 51 -3.03 -4.98 0.01
N TRP A 52 -3.92 -5.59 -0.75
CA TRP A 52 -5.26 -5.90 -0.25
C TRP A 52 -5.27 -6.99 0.82
N GLY A 53 -4.52 -8.07 0.61
CA GLY A 53 -4.42 -9.17 1.57
C GLY A 53 -3.84 -8.72 2.90
N ASP A 54 -2.76 -7.94 2.89
CA ASP A 54 -2.15 -7.38 4.09
C ASP A 54 -3.09 -6.38 4.78
N PHE A 55 -3.77 -5.52 4.01
CA PHE A 55 -4.80 -4.62 4.55
C PHE A 55 -5.87 -5.39 5.33
N CYS A 56 -6.41 -6.44 4.73
CA CYS A 56 -7.42 -7.29 5.39
C CYS A 56 -6.85 -7.97 6.64
N GLU A 57 -5.61 -8.46 6.58
CA GLU A 57 -4.99 -9.15 7.71
C GLU A 57 -4.75 -8.22 8.90
N VAL A 58 -4.14 -7.04 8.68
CA VAL A 58 -3.84 -6.12 9.79
C VAL A 58 -5.10 -5.51 10.39
N THR A 59 -6.12 -5.21 9.58
CA THR A 59 -7.40 -4.70 10.09
C THR A 59 -8.15 -5.76 10.90
N ASN A 60 -8.18 -7.00 10.47
CA ASN A 60 -8.73 -8.10 11.25
C ASN A 60 -7.96 -8.33 12.57
N LYS A 61 -6.63 -8.21 12.55
CA LYS A 61 -5.82 -8.34 13.77
C LYS A 61 -6.16 -7.29 14.82
N ILE A 62 -6.23 -6.00 14.43
CA ILE A 62 -6.55 -4.94 15.40
C ILE A 62 -7.95 -5.08 15.98
N LEU A 63 -8.95 -5.51 15.20
CA LEU A 63 -10.30 -5.77 15.70
C LEU A 63 -10.33 -6.93 16.68
N LYS A 64 -9.64 -8.03 16.39
CA LYS A 64 -9.53 -9.17 17.30
C LYS A 64 -8.81 -8.82 18.60
N MET A 65 -7.71 -8.08 18.52
CA MET A 65 -6.91 -7.69 19.69
C MET A 65 -7.66 -6.73 20.61
N SER A 66 -8.38 -5.77 20.04
CA SER A 66 -9.15 -4.77 20.80
C SER A 66 -10.50 -5.28 21.31
N GLY A 67 -11.08 -6.29 20.67
CA GLY A 67 -12.45 -6.74 20.93
C GLY A 67 -13.52 -5.74 20.48
N ILE A 68 -13.13 -4.67 19.79
CA ILE A 68 -14.05 -3.62 19.32
C ILE A 68 -14.79 -4.12 18.09
N LYS A 69 -16.11 -3.96 18.11
CA LYS A 69 -16.97 -4.36 16.99
C LYS A 69 -16.83 -3.38 15.82
N SER A 70 -16.85 -3.90 14.61
CA SER A 70 -16.72 -3.11 13.37
C SER A 70 -17.77 -2.00 13.24
N GLU A 71 -18.96 -2.16 13.80
CA GLU A 71 -20.02 -1.14 13.81
C GLU A 71 -19.62 0.16 14.54
N HIS A 72 -18.63 0.10 15.42
CA HIS A 72 -18.07 1.26 16.12
C HIS A 72 -16.98 2.01 15.32
N ILE A 73 -16.49 1.41 14.22
CA ILE A 73 -15.55 2.06 13.32
C ILE A 73 -16.31 3.08 12.47
N LYS A 74 -15.92 4.35 12.57
CA LYS A 74 -16.61 5.46 11.88
C LYS A 74 -15.82 6.05 10.73
N GLY A 75 -14.58 5.68 10.59
CA GLY A 75 -13.73 6.14 9.50
C GLY A 75 -12.53 5.23 9.29
N LEU A 76 -12.05 5.23 8.05
CA LEU A 76 -10.83 4.55 7.66
C LEU A 76 -10.04 5.48 6.74
N ALA A 77 -8.74 5.56 6.98
CA ALA A 77 -7.79 6.26 6.11
C ALA A 77 -6.63 5.32 5.77
N CYS A 78 -6.14 5.46 4.56
CA CYS A 78 -5.01 4.68 4.07
C CYS A 78 -3.92 5.61 3.54
N SER A 79 -2.68 5.36 3.94
CA SER A 79 -1.48 5.85 3.27
C SER A 79 -0.74 4.66 2.64
N ALA A 80 0.08 4.93 1.65
CA ALA A 80 0.81 3.88 0.96
C ALA A 80 2.08 4.42 0.32
N ILE A 81 2.99 3.51 -0.06
CA ILE A 81 4.06 3.83 -0.99
C ILE A 81 3.46 4.32 -2.30
N GLY A 82 3.83 5.50 -2.76
CA GLY A 82 3.29 6.08 -3.98
C GLY A 82 4.18 7.17 -4.55
N PRO A 83 4.00 7.49 -5.83
CA PRO A 83 3.07 6.89 -6.79
C PRO A 83 3.57 5.55 -7.34
N CYS A 84 2.80 4.49 -7.19
CA CYS A 84 3.06 3.20 -7.82
C CYS A 84 2.14 3.00 -9.01
N MET A 85 2.53 2.14 -9.94
CA MET A 85 1.74 1.86 -11.13
C MET A 85 1.21 0.43 -11.09
N LEU A 86 -0.09 0.28 -11.31
CA LEU A 86 -0.76 -1.02 -11.42
C LEU A 86 -1.83 -0.96 -12.50
N PRO A 87 -1.62 -1.59 -13.68
CA PRO A 87 -2.68 -1.76 -14.66
C PRO A 87 -3.72 -2.77 -14.16
N VAL A 88 -4.98 -2.46 -14.36
CA VAL A 88 -6.11 -3.32 -14.01
C VAL A 88 -7.04 -3.49 -15.19
N ASP A 89 -7.78 -4.58 -15.20
CA ASP A 89 -8.84 -4.81 -16.19
C ASP A 89 -10.13 -4.04 -15.84
N LYS A 90 -11.19 -4.26 -16.62
CA LYS A 90 -12.49 -3.61 -16.43
C LYS A 90 -13.18 -3.98 -15.11
N GLN A 91 -12.81 -5.11 -14.52
CA GLN A 91 -13.31 -5.60 -13.25
C GLN A 91 -12.47 -5.12 -12.06
N GLY A 92 -11.34 -4.43 -12.33
CA GLY A 92 -10.39 -3.99 -11.31
C GLY A 92 -9.37 -5.04 -10.91
N GLU A 93 -9.28 -6.15 -11.65
CA GLU A 93 -8.29 -7.19 -11.37
C GLU A 93 -6.90 -6.80 -11.92
N PRO A 94 -5.84 -7.02 -11.15
CA PRO A 94 -4.48 -6.73 -11.58
C PRO A 94 -4.07 -7.52 -12.82
N LEU A 95 -3.51 -6.83 -13.81
CA LEU A 95 -2.95 -7.46 -15.02
C LEU A 95 -1.48 -7.86 -14.86
N MET A 96 -0.83 -7.36 -13.83
CA MET A 96 0.57 -7.65 -13.47
C MET A 96 0.82 -7.26 -12.02
N ASN A 97 2.03 -7.47 -11.52
CA ASN A 97 2.44 -6.93 -10.22
C ASN A 97 2.50 -5.40 -10.24
N GLY A 98 2.34 -4.78 -9.08
CA GLY A 98 2.50 -3.34 -8.92
C GLY A 98 3.96 -2.93 -9.05
N VAL A 99 4.24 -1.91 -9.86
CA VAL A 99 5.58 -1.35 -10.08
C VAL A 99 5.85 -0.24 -9.07
N LEU A 100 6.95 -0.36 -8.31
CA LEU A 100 7.23 0.49 -7.16
C LEU A 100 7.97 1.77 -7.54
N TYR A 101 7.40 2.90 -7.17
CA TYR A 101 8.02 4.21 -7.30
C TYR A 101 9.33 4.32 -6.52
N GLY A 102 10.30 4.99 -7.13
CA GLY A 102 11.58 5.34 -6.49
C GLY A 102 12.59 4.20 -6.39
N VAL A 103 12.19 2.98 -6.71
CA VAL A 103 13.05 1.78 -6.67
C VAL A 103 13.15 1.12 -8.04
N ASP A 104 12.02 0.99 -8.75
CA ASP A 104 11.99 0.41 -10.09
C ASP A 104 12.58 1.37 -11.11
N THR A 105 13.45 0.86 -11.97
CA THR A 105 14.17 1.66 -12.99
C THR A 105 13.97 1.11 -14.41
N ARG A 106 12.95 0.26 -14.63
CA ARG A 106 12.72 -0.41 -15.93
C ARG A 106 12.43 0.55 -17.07
N SER A 107 11.90 1.74 -16.79
CA SER A 107 11.54 2.76 -17.78
C SER A 107 12.66 3.78 -18.09
N HIS A 108 13.92 3.49 -17.73
CA HIS A 108 15.00 4.44 -17.89
C HIS A 108 15.24 4.85 -19.36
N GLU A 109 15.13 3.92 -20.30
CA GLU A 109 15.29 4.22 -21.73
C GLU A 109 14.17 5.12 -22.26
N GLU A 110 12.92 4.87 -21.86
CA GLU A 110 11.76 5.70 -22.23
C GLU A 110 11.86 7.10 -21.63
N ILE A 111 12.41 7.23 -20.42
CA ILE A 111 12.67 8.54 -19.80
C ILE A 111 13.73 9.32 -20.58
N GLU A 112 14.81 8.66 -21.00
CA GLU A 112 15.85 9.30 -21.84
C GLU A 112 15.26 9.79 -23.17
N ILE A 113 14.47 8.97 -23.86
CA ILE A 113 13.78 9.34 -25.10
C ILE A 113 12.86 10.54 -24.90
N LEU A 114 12.08 10.55 -23.82
CA LEU A 114 11.17 11.66 -23.51
C LEU A 114 11.95 12.95 -23.20
N ASN A 115 13.05 12.86 -22.45
CA ASN A 115 13.90 14.00 -22.13
C ASN A 115 14.55 14.61 -23.38
N ASP A 116 14.97 13.78 -24.33
CA ASP A 116 15.50 14.24 -25.62
C ASP A 116 14.46 14.99 -26.45
N ILE A 117 13.18 14.58 -26.39
CA ILE A 117 12.09 15.20 -27.14
C ILE A 117 11.61 16.51 -26.51
N ILE A 118 11.38 16.51 -25.19
CA ILE A 118 10.75 17.64 -24.48
C ILE A 118 11.72 18.48 -23.65
N GLY A 119 12.90 17.96 -23.33
CA GLY A 119 13.88 18.56 -22.44
C GLY A 119 13.60 18.32 -20.96
N GLU A 120 14.68 18.14 -20.17
CA GLU A 120 14.59 17.80 -18.73
C GLU A 120 14.00 18.92 -17.86
N SER A 121 14.01 20.15 -18.31
CA SER A 121 13.60 21.34 -17.55
C SER A 121 12.16 21.77 -17.79
N LYS A 122 11.35 20.94 -18.40
CA LYS A 122 9.95 21.27 -18.74
C LYS A 122 8.94 20.38 -18.05
#